data_d5f0383b65a8f9fca863b275686f7822
#
_entry.id   d5f0383b65a8f9fca863b275686f7822
#
_cell.length_a   1.000
_cell.length_b   1.000
_cell.length_c   1.000
_cell.angle_alpha   90.00
_cell.angle_beta   90.00
_cell.angle_gamma   90.00
#
_symmetry.space_group_name_H-M   'P 1'
#
loop_
_entity.id
_entity.type
_entity.pdbx_description
1 polymer ?
#
loop_
_entity_poly.entity_id
_entity_poly.type
_entity_poly.pdbx_seq_one_letter_code
_entity_poly.pdbx_strand_id
1 'polypeptide(L)'
;MINMKDFFDLIARRESCRNYDPNKKVETEKLVKCIEAARLAPSACNSQPWSFVVVNSPSVSPQVAKCVQGMGMNRFTDNCPAFLIVVEEKATLTAKISGAFKDQQFAQIDIGLATSQICLAAVDQGLSTCIMGWLDEKKLKELLQILSLIHISEPTRRRGI
;
A
#
# COMPACT_ATOMS: atom_id res chain seq x y z
N MET A 1 -18.87 -19.18 8.39
CA MET A 1 -18.07 -18.89 9.61
C MET A 1 -16.60 -18.93 9.23
N ILE A 2 -15.87 -17.83 9.44
CA ILE A 2 -14.41 -17.83 9.29
C ILE A 2 -13.87 -18.70 10.43
N ASN A 3 -13.09 -19.73 10.09
CA ASN A 3 -12.45 -20.57 11.08
C ASN A 3 -11.36 -19.74 11.77
N MET A 4 -11.40 -19.60 13.09
CA MET A 4 -10.41 -18.81 13.83
C MET A 4 -8.96 -19.32 13.63
N LYS A 5 -8.77 -20.61 13.32
CA LYS A 5 -7.46 -21.12 12.94
C LYS A 5 -6.94 -20.48 11.66
N ASP A 6 -7.81 -20.19 10.71
CA ASP A 6 -7.44 -19.60 9.43
C ASP A 6 -6.96 -18.15 9.58
N PHE A 7 -7.55 -17.38 10.51
CA PHE A 7 -7.13 -16.00 10.79
C PHE A 7 -5.74 -15.92 11.43
N PHE A 8 -5.46 -16.72 12.45
CA PHE A 8 -4.15 -16.74 13.09
C PHE A 8 -3.06 -17.30 12.17
N ASP A 9 -3.38 -18.30 11.34
CA ASP A 9 -2.48 -18.80 10.32
C ASP A 9 -2.15 -17.72 9.27
N LEU A 10 -3.15 -16.94 8.85
CA LEU A 10 -2.98 -15.82 7.94
C LEU A 10 -1.99 -14.77 8.52
N ILE A 11 -2.20 -14.37 9.77
CA ILE A 11 -1.32 -13.43 10.47
C ILE A 11 0.11 -14.01 10.59
N ALA A 12 0.24 -15.28 10.96
CA ALA A 12 1.53 -15.92 11.15
C ALA A 12 2.34 -16.02 9.83
N ARG A 13 1.66 -16.23 8.70
CA ARG A 13 2.28 -16.28 7.37
C ARG A 13 2.63 -14.92 6.79
N ARG A 14 2.02 -13.83 7.30
CA ARG A 14 2.35 -12.49 6.83
C ARG A 14 3.77 -12.13 7.26
N GLU A 15 4.65 -11.99 6.32
CA GLU A 15 6.05 -11.60 6.53
C GLU A 15 6.46 -10.46 5.59
N SER A 16 7.59 -9.81 5.89
CA SER A 16 8.20 -8.83 4.99
C SER A 16 9.12 -9.56 4.00
N CYS A 17 8.58 -9.92 2.85
CA CYS A 17 9.31 -10.60 1.79
C CYS A 17 10.33 -9.65 1.14
N ARG A 18 11.58 -10.09 1.04
CA ARG A 18 12.68 -9.35 0.39
C ARG A 18 13.40 -10.18 -0.67
N ASN A 19 12.74 -11.21 -1.16
CA ASN A 19 13.25 -12.08 -2.22
C ASN A 19 12.09 -12.43 -3.17
N TYR A 20 11.97 -11.69 -4.26
CA TYR A 20 10.93 -11.89 -5.26
C TYR A 20 11.43 -12.76 -6.41
N ASP A 21 10.58 -13.65 -6.90
CA ASP A 21 10.87 -14.49 -8.07
C ASP A 21 10.67 -13.64 -9.35
N PRO A 22 11.74 -13.37 -10.12
CA PRO A 22 11.66 -12.52 -11.31
C PRO A 22 10.81 -13.13 -12.43
N ASN A 23 10.53 -14.43 -12.37
CA ASN A 23 9.73 -15.13 -13.37
C ASN A 23 8.23 -15.17 -13.03
N LYS A 24 7.85 -14.75 -11.84
CA LYS A 24 6.45 -14.71 -11.42
C LYS A 24 5.84 -13.34 -11.64
N LYS A 25 4.71 -13.33 -12.32
CA LYS A 25 3.84 -12.16 -12.46
C LYS A 25 2.77 -12.19 -11.38
N VAL A 26 2.24 -11.02 -11.06
CA VAL A 26 1.08 -10.89 -10.16
C VAL A 26 -0.15 -10.62 -11.00
N GLU A 27 -1.19 -11.40 -10.81
CA GLU A 27 -2.46 -11.24 -11.48
C GLU A 27 -3.18 -9.98 -10.94
N THR A 28 -3.71 -9.17 -11.83
CA THR A 28 -4.39 -7.91 -11.48
C THR A 28 -5.57 -8.14 -10.52
N GLU A 29 -6.28 -9.24 -10.68
CA GLU A 29 -7.43 -9.61 -9.83
C GLU A 29 -7.04 -9.79 -8.37
N LYS A 30 -5.85 -10.33 -8.09
CA LYS A 30 -5.31 -10.46 -6.73
C LYS A 30 -5.02 -9.11 -6.10
N LEU A 31 -4.46 -8.20 -6.89
CA LEU A 31 -4.19 -6.83 -6.46
C LEU A 31 -5.49 -6.06 -6.16
N VAL A 32 -6.50 -6.24 -7.00
CA VAL A 32 -7.84 -5.67 -6.78
C VAL A 32 -8.41 -6.14 -5.45
N LYS A 33 -8.32 -7.43 -5.13
CA LYS A 33 -8.78 -7.97 -3.83
C LYS A 33 -8.05 -7.36 -2.64
N CYS A 34 -6.75 -7.11 -2.76
CA CYS A 34 -5.98 -6.43 -1.72
C CYS A 34 -6.54 -5.02 -1.46
N ILE A 35 -6.92 -4.30 -2.50
CA ILE A 35 -7.49 -2.96 -2.37
C ILE A 35 -8.91 -2.99 -1.81
N GLU A 36 -9.73 -3.95 -2.23
CA GLU A 36 -11.05 -4.10 -1.63
C GLU A 36 -10.95 -4.34 -0.12
N ALA A 37 -9.95 -5.10 0.34
CA ALA A 37 -9.68 -5.25 1.77
C ALA A 37 -9.28 -3.92 2.43
N ALA A 38 -8.37 -3.15 1.81
CA ALA A 38 -7.95 -1.84 2.31
C ALA A 38 -9.12 -0.85 2.45
N ARG A 39 -10.08 -0.91 1.53
CA ARG A 39 -11.28 -0.06 1.54
C ARG A 39 -12.23 -0.32 2.70
N LEU A 40 -12.15 -1.51 3.28
CA LEU A 40 -12.93 -1.90 4.46
C LEU A 40 -12.24 -1.49 5.77
N ALA A 41 -11.05 -0.89 5.70
CA ALA A 41 -10.36 -0.40 6.89
C ALA A 41 -11.14 0.74 7.55
N PRO A 42 -11.20 0.79 8.88
CA PRO A 42 -11.79 1.92 9.59
C PRO A 42 -10.92 3.16 9.42
N SER A 43 -11.55 4.34 9.49
CA SER A 43 -10.84 5.62 9.50
C SER A 43 -11.55 6.64 10.39
N ALA A 44 -10.81 7.59 10.93
CA ALA A 44 -11.33 8.63 11.79
C ALA A 44 -12.41 9.45 11.03
N CYS A 45 -13.59 9.56 11.61
CA CYS A 45 -14.75 10.21 10.99
C CYS A 45 -15.07 9.67 9.58
N ASN A 46 -14.73 8.41 9.30
CA ASN A 46 -14.85 7.79 7.98
C ASN A 46 -14.22 8.64 6.85
N SER A 47 -13.12 9.32 7.16
CA SER A 47 -12.48 10.26 6.24
C SER A 47 -11.78 9.60 5.06
N GLN A 48 -11.40 8.33 5.21
CA GLN A 48 -10.74 7.53 4.17
C GLN A 48 -9.62 8.31 3.46
N PRO A 49 -8.58 8.77 4.20
CA PRO A 49 -7.59 9.72 3.71
C PRO A 49 -6.56 9.03 2.80
N TRP A 50 -6.99 8.17 1.90
CA TRP A 50 -6.14 7.40 1.03
C TRP A 50 -6.71 7.25 -0.37
N SER A 51 -5.82 7.21 -1.32
CA SER A 51 -6.04 6.62 -2.63
C SER A 51 -4.88 5.67 -2.95
N PHE A 52 -5.08 4.83 -3.96
CA PHE A 52 -4.12 3.79 -4.28
C PHE A 52 -3.75 3.84 -5.76
N VAL A 53 -2.47 3.62 -6.09
CA VAL A 53 -1.99 3.50 -7.46
C VAL A 53 -1.41 2.11 -7.68
N VAL A 54 -1.92 1.36 -8.66
CA VAL A 54 -1.35 0.07 -9.10
C VAL A 54 -0.20 0.32 -10.05
N VAL A 55 0.89 -0.34 -9.81
CA VAL A 55 1.92 -0.54 -10.82
C VAL A 55 2.12 -2.03 -11.02
N ASN A 56 1.58 -2.57 -12.11
CA ASN A 56 1.70 -3.97 -12.53
C ASN A 56 2.10 -4.05 -13.99
N SER A 57 2.97 -3.15 -14.42
CA SER A 57 3.47 -3.06 -15.79
C SER A 57 4.96 -3.42 -15.84
N PRO A 58 5.37 -4.36 -16.70
CA PRO A 58 6.79 -4.69 -16.88
C PRO A 58 7.67 -3.49 -17.27
N SER A 59 7.09 -2.46 -17.86
CA SER A 59 7.81 -1.23 -18.26
C SER A 59 7.91 -0.20 -17.12
N VAL A 60 6.96 -0.17 -16.18
CA VAL A 60 6.89 0.85 -15.12
C VAL A 60 7.42 0.32 -13.78
N SER A 61 7.16 -0.96 -13.45
CA SER A 61 7.63 -1.55 -12.19
C SER A 61 9.13 -1.39 -11.94
N PRO A 62 10.04 -1.59 -12.93
CA PRO A 62 11.47 -1.34 -12.72
C PRO A 62 11.81 0.12 -12.42
N GLN A 63 11.05 1.06 -12.95
CA GLN A 63 11.24 2.49 -12.69
C GLN A 63 10.80 2.86 -11.26
N VAL A 64 9.69 2.30 -10.77
CA VAL A 64 9.26 2.43 -9.37
C VAL A 64 10.29 1.79 -8.44
N ALA A 65 10.83 0.62 -8.78
CA ALA A 65 11.90 -0.03 -8.00
C ALA A 65 13.09 0.92 -7.79
N LYS A 66 13.49 1.68 -8.80
CA LYS A 66 14.58 2.67 -8.69
C LYS A 66 14.23 3.85 -7.78
N CYS A 67 12.97 4.23 -7.70
CA CYS A 67 12.52 5.29 -6.77
C CYS A 67 12.62 4.88 -5.29
N VAL A 68 12.58 3.58 -4.97
CA VAL A 68 12.67 3.06 -3.59
C VAL A 68 14.08 2.58 -3.20
N GLN A 69 15.05 2.63 -4.11
CA GLN A 69 16.43 2.15 -3.91
C GLN A 69 17.41 3.24 -3.50
N GLY A 70 16.96 4.39 -3.04
CA GLY A 70 17.83 5.49 -2.62
C GLY A 70 18.92 5.06 -1.63
N MET A 71 20.15 5.57 -1.80
CA MET A 71 21.32 5.25 -0.96
C MET A 71 21.67 3.75 -0.88
N GLY A 72 21.32 2.97 -1.91
CA GLY A 72 21.60 1.52 -1.96
C GLY A 72 20.64 0.65 -1.14
N MET A 73 19.61 1.25 -0.55
CA MET A 73 18.56 0.52 0.16
C MET A 73 17.66 -0.26 -0.82
N ASN A 74 16.91 -1.22 -0.29
CA ASN A 74 15.82 -1.93 -0.98
C ASN A 74 16.19 -2.56 -2.35
N ARG A 75 17.43 -2.97 -2.58
CA ARG A 75 17.86 -3.57 -3.87
C ARG A 75 17.07 -4.81 -4.26
N PHE A 76 16.47 -5.50 -3.31
CA PHE A 76 15.60 -6.65 -3.57
C PHE A 76 14.38 -6.31 -4.44
N THR A 77 14.03 -5.03 -4.56
CA THR A 77 12.92 -4.57 -5.41
C THR A 77 13.20 -4.63 -6.91
N ASP A 78 14.44 -4.86 -7.34
CA ASP A 78 14.75 -5.05 -8.77
C ASP A 78 13.92 -6.17 -9.41
N ASN A 79 13.58 -7.19 -8.64
CA ASN A 79 12.76 -8.33 -9.06
C ASN A 79 11.28 -8.20 -8.67
N CYS A 80 10.86 -7.07 -8.12
CA CYS A 80 9.49 -6.89 -7.68
C CYS A 80 8.55 -6.71 -8.88
N PRO A 81 7.59 -7.62 -9.11
CA PRO A 81 6.75 -7.59 -10.30
C PRO A 81 5.68 -6.50 -10.25
N ALA A 82 5.27 -6.08 -9.06
CA ALA A 82 4.20 -5.11 -8.87
C ALA A 82 4.41 -4.26 -7.62
N PHE A 83 3.86 -3.06 -7.61
CA PHE A 83 3.87 -2.15 -6.47
C PHE A 83 2.49 -1.61 -6.17
N LEU A 84 2.18 -1.47 -4.87
CA LEU A 84 1.02 -0.78 -4.31
C LEU A 84 1.46 0.56 -3.70
N ILE A 85 1.09 1.66 -4.32
CA ILE A 85 1.40 2.98 -3.82
C ILE A 85 0.19 3.52 -3.05
N VAL A 86 0.36 3.73 -1.76
CA VAL A 86 -0.67 4.40 -0.95
C VAL A 86 -0.42 5.89 -0.98
N VAL A 87 -1.38 6.63 -1.46
CA VAL A 87 -1.32 8.09 -1.56
C VAL A 87 -2.14 8.68 -0.42
N GLU A 88 -1.52 9.54 0.39
CA GLU A 88 -2.23 10.28 1.41
C GLU A 88 -3.04 11.40 0.78
N GLU A 89 -4.36 11.34 0.97
CA GLU A 89 -5.30 12.36 0.53
C GLU A 89 -5.61 13.33 1.67
N LYS A 90 -6.11 14.49 1.32
CA LYS A 90 -6.53 15.48 2.33
C LYS A 90 -7.67 14.93 3.17
N ALA A 91 -7.45 14.83 4.49
CA ALA A 91 -8.49 14.45 5.43
C ALA A 91 -9.70 15.39 5.36
N THR A 92 -10.89 14.89 5.70
CA THR A 92 -12.11 15.71 5.81
C THR A 92 -11.93 16.86 6.81
N LEU A 93 -12.69 17.94 6.64
CA LEU A 93 -12.64 19.09 7.54
C LEU A 93 -12.88 18.69 9.01
N THR A 94 -13.81 17.77 9.26
CA THR A 94 -14.13 17.24 10.59
C THR A 94 -12.93 16.52 11.23
N ALA A 95 -12.26 15.65 10.48
CA ALA A 95 -11.07 14.95 10.96
C ALA A 95 -9.90 15.90 11.22
N LYS A 96 -9.74 16.93 10.38
CA LYS A 96 -8.72 18.00 10.59
C LYS A 96 -8.96 18.80 11.85
N ILE A 97 -10.20 19.24 12.09
CA ILE A 97 -10.55 20.02 13.29
C ILE A 97 -10.30 19.18 14.54
N SER A 98 -10.75 17.92 14.57
CA SER A 98 -10.52 17.01 15.70
C SER A 98 -9.04 16.75 15.95
N GLY A 99 -8.25 16.55 14.89
CA GLY A 99 -6.81 16.35 14.97
C GLY A 99 -6.05 17.58 15.45
N ALA A 100 -6.40 18.77 14.96
CA ALA A 100 -5.78 20.02 15.36
C ALA A 100 -5.96 20.33 16.86
N PHE A 101 -7.13 20.03 17.42
CA PHE A 101 -7.38 20.19 18.88
C PHE A 101 -6.57 19.26 19.76
N LYS A 102 -6.14 18.09 19.24
CA LYS A 102 -5.46 17.06 20.02
C LYS A 102 -4.03 16.77 19.55
N ASP A 103 -3.52 17.53 18.58
CA ASP A 103 -2.23 17.27 17.93
C ASP A 103 -2.09 15.80 17.44
N GLN A 104 -3.17 15.27 16.88
CA GLN A 104 -3.25 13.88 16.41
C GLN A 104 -3.26 13.80 14.88
N GLN A 105 -2.39 12.97 14.35
CA GLN A 105 -2.27 12.72 12.90
C GLN A 105 -3.09 11.47 12.51
N PHE A 106 -4.42 11.60 12.52
CA PHE A 106 -5.32 10.47 12.23
C PHE A 106 -5.07 9.83 10.86
N ALA A 107 -4.74 10.62 9.84
CA ALA A 107 -4.52 10.10 8.49
C ALA A 107 -3.42 9.03 8.45
N GLN A 108 -2.32 9.21 9.17
CA GLN A 108 -1.24 8.24 9.21
C GLN A 108 -1.64 6.93 9.92
N ILE A 109 -2.44 7.04 10.98
CA ILE A 109 -3.00 5.88 11.67
C ILE A 109 -3.94 5.12 10.74
N ASP A 110 -4.86 5.83 10.09
CA ASP A 110 -5.84 5.27 9.18
C ASP A 110 -5.16 4.56 7.99
N ILE A 111 -4.14 5.19 7.39
CA ILE A 111 -3.33 4.60 6.33
C ILE A 111 -2.61 3.32 6.80
N GLY A 112 -2.11 3.32 8.03
CA GLY A 112 -1.51 2.12 8.64
C GLY A 112 -2.50 0.96 8.75
N LEU A 113 -3.75 1.24 9.12
CA LEU A 113 -4.83 0.24 9.19
C LEU A 113 -5.15 -0.32 7.80
N ALA A 114 -5.32 0.54 6.80
CA ALA A 114 -5.57 0.13 5.41
C ALA A 114 -4.41 -0.71 4.86
N THR A 115 -3.17 -0.29 5.13
CA THR A 115 -1.95 -1.01 4.74
C THR A 115 -1.87 -2.40 5.36
N SER A 116 -2.22 -2.53 6.64
CA SER A 116 -2.26 -3.83 7.31
C SER A 116 -3.25 -4.79 6.65
N GLN A 117 -4.42 -4.30 6.28
CA GLN A 117 -5.42 -5.10 5.56
C GLN A 117 -4.95 -5.53 4.17
N ILE A 118 -4.24 -4.66 3.43
CA ILE A 118 -3.57 -5.03 2.17
C ILE A 118 -2.64 -6.22 2.40
N CYS A 119 -1.76 -6.14 3.39
CA CYS A 119 -0.77 -7.19 3.63
C CYS A 119 -1.41 -8.54 3.97
N LEU A 120 -2.48 -8.55 4.76
CA LEU A 120 -3.21 -9.76 5.10
C LEU A 120 -3.97 -10.33 3.88
N ALA A 121 -4.63 -9.48 3.12
CA ALA A 121 -5.31 -9.89 1.89
C ALA A 121 -4.33 -10.44 0.84
N ALA A 122 -3.13 -9.87 0.74
CA ALA A 122 -2.08 -10.38 -0.14
C ALA A 122 -1.70 -11.83 0.23
N VAL A 123 -1.51 -12.12 1.51
CA VAL A 123 -1.23 -13.50 1.97
C VAL A 123 -2.39 -14.44 1.64
N ASP A 124 -3.62 -14.01 1.82
CA ASP A 124 -4.82 -14.79 1.43
C ASP A 124 -4.84 -15.09 -0.07
N GLN A 125 -4.37 -14.16 -0.91
CA GLN A 125 -4.25 -14.35 -2.35
C GLN A 125 -2.97 -15.12 -2.78
N GLY A 126 -2.18 -15.64 -1.81
CA GLY A 126 -0.92 -16.33 -2.08
C GLY A 126 0.22 -15.42 -2.53
N LEU A 127 0.16 -14.14 -2.17
CA LEU A 127 1.21 -13.15 -2.41
C LEU A 127 1.98 -12.87 -1.13
N SER A 128 3.22 -12.40 -1.28
CA SER A 128 4.04 -11.88 -0.19
C SER A 128 4.35 -10.42 -0.43
N THR A 129 4.47 -9.64 0.65
CA THR A 129 4.61 -8.18 0.60
C THR A 129 5.81 -7.68 1.40
N CYS A 130 6.25 -6.45 1.12
CA CYS A 130 7.18 -5.71 1.97
C CYS A 130 6.82 -4.23 1.97
N ILE A 131 6.40 -3.69 3.12
CA ILE A 131 6.11 -2.27 3.28
C ILE A 131 7.43 -1.49 3.23
N MET A 132 7.46 -0.43 2.43
CA MET A 132 8.64 0.42 2.25
C MET A 132 8.29 1.89 2.50
N GLY A 133 8.98 2.50 3.48
CA GLY A 133 8.83 3.93 3.77
C GLY A 133 9.99 4.78 3.23
N TRP A 134 11.08 4.15 2.76
CA TRP A 134 12.22 4.85 2.18
C TRP A 134 12.07 4.93 0.67
N LEU A 135 11.92 6.15 0.14
CA LEU A 135 11.69 6.38 -1.29
C LEU A 135 12.09 7.80 -1.71
N ASP A 136 12.37 7.97 -2.99
CA ASP A 136 12.46 9.27 -3.65
C ASP A 136 11.05 9.70 -4.08
N GLU A 137 10.35 10.37 -3.15
CA GLU A 137 8.96 10.78 -3.35
C GLU A 137 8.78 11.67 -4.57
N LYS A 138 9.73 12.59 -4.83
CA LYS A 138 9.68 13.51 -5.96
C LYS A 138 9.69 12.76 -7.28
N LYS A 139 10.65 11.87 -7.47
CA LYS A 139 10.74 11.06 -8.69
C LYS A 139 9.52 10.17 -8.88
N LEU A 140 9.02 9.58 -7.80
CA LEU A 140 7.86 8.72 -7.88
C LEU A 140 6.59 9.48 -8.27
N LYS A 141 6.39 10.68 -7.73
CA LYS A 141 5.30 11.58 -8.12
C LYS A 141 5.36 11.97 -9.59
N GLU A 142 6.53 12.36 -10.06
CA GLU A 142 6.75 12.71 -11.47
C GLU A 142 6.47 11.50 -12.39
N LEU A 143 6.99 10.32 -12.03
CA LEU A 143 6.81 9.09 -12.79
C LEU A 143 5.34 8.67 -12.90
N LEU A 144 4.59 8.78 -11.82
CA LEU A 144 3.20 8.30 -11.73
C LEU A 144 2.16 9.42 -11.86
N GLN A 145 2.60 10.67 -12.07
CA GLN A 145 1.75 11.86 -12.18
C GLN A 145 0.81 12.06 -10.97
N ILE A 146 1.37 11.88 -9.77
CA ILE A 146 0.63 12.00 -8.51
C ILE A 146 0.84 13.41 -7.92
N LEU A 147 -0.25 14.08 -7.53
CA LEU A 147 -0.22 15.44 -6.98
C LEU A 147 -0.27 15.52 -5.45
N SER A 148 -0.62 14.42 -4.77
CA SER A 148 -0.78 14.35 -3.31
C SER A 148 0.46 13.77 -2.60
N LEU A 149 0.49 13.79 -1.25
CA LEU A 149 1.52 13.13 -0.46
C LEU A 149 1.47 11.61 -0.64
N ILE A 150 2.64 10.94 -0.57
CA ILE A 150 2.73 9.51 -0.82
C ILE A 150 3.23 8.78 0.41
N HIS A 151 2.49 7.74 0.81
CA HIS A 151 3.01 6.64 1.61
C HIS A 151 3.02 5.40 0.74
N ILE A 152 4.12 4.64 0.73
CA ILE A 152 4.18 3.43 -0.10
C ILE A 152 3.80 2.20 0.70
N SER A 153 2.71 1.64 0.34
CA SER A 153 2.48 0.21 0.39
C SER A 153 1.50 -0.12 -0.74
N GLU A 154 2.01 -0.76 -1.73
CA GLU A 154 1.37 -1.58 -2.77
C GLU A 154 0.02 -1.21 -3.43
N PRO A 155 -0.14 -1.47 -4.69
CA PRO A 155 -0.92 -0.78 -5.71
C PRO A 155 -2.42 -1.08 -5.79
N THR A 156 -3.21 -0.19 -6.09
CA THR A 156 -4.31 -0.01 -7.04
C THR A 156 -5.05 1.28 -6.84
N ARG A 157 -5.51 1.81 -7.96
CA ARG A 157 -6.31 3.03 -7.94
C ARG A 157 -7.78 2.74 -7.75
N ARG A 158 -8.48 3.61 -6.99
CA ARG A 158 -9.91 3.64 -6.95
C ARG A 158 -10.49 5.02 -7.16
N ARG A 159 -11.63 5.10 -7.90
CA ARG A 159 -12.55 6.24 -7.84
C ARG A 159 -13.54 6.00 -6.69
N GLY A 160 -13.79 7.06 -5.93
CA GLY A 160 -14.81 7.05 -4.90
C GLY A 160 -16.22 6.79 -5.45
N ILE A 161 -17.08 6.30 -4.59
CA ILE A 161 -18.52 6.44 -4.71
C ILE A 161 -18.87 7.82 -4.19
#